data_4fc00e18e325ba695f9461f377e72577
#
_entry.id   4fc00e18e325ba695f9461f377e72577
#
_cell.length_a   1.000
_cell.length_b   1.000
_cell.length_c   1.000
_cell.angle_alpha   90.00
_cell.angle_beta   90.00
_cell.angle_gamma   90.00
#
_symmetry.space_group_name_H-M   'P 1'
#
loop_
_entity.id
_entity.type
_entity.pdbx_description
1 polymer ?
#
loop_
_entity_poly.entity_id
_entity_poly.type
_entity_poly.pdbx_seq_one_letter_code
_entity_poly.pdbx_strand_id
1 'polypeptide(L)'
;TDCNLHQDDDVLDTWFSSALWTFVTQGWSSHSGELQKYHPTSVLVTGFDIIFFWVARMIMMTNHILKNSQANLNIPFKKVYVHGLIRDESGQKMSKANGNVLDPLDMIDGISLDTLVSKRIKNLMQPQYADKIAARTRKQFPNGIKPHGTDALRFTLCALTSTGRDINWDMKRLEGYRNFCNKLWNASRFVLMTCEEPITPDKPHKVSTPDKWIESALKKAINEVNNALDNFRFDIATQALYDFVWNEYCDWYLEMAKIAILDKKQKEVRESTKISLLKTLEIILRLAHPFLPFITEEIWQNMPSTIQNNKLNKNTIMLKSYPTSGEHKTCVT
;
A
#
# COMPACT_ATOMS: atom_id res chain seq x y z
N THR A 1 23.57 -49.67 -23.86
CA THR A 1 24.29 -49.66 -22.57
C THR A 1 23.29 -49.51 -21.46
N ASP A 2 23.00 -50.59 -20.77
CA ASP A 2 22.15 -50.60 -19.57
C ASP A 2 22.93 -49.92 -18.44
N CYS A 3 22.80 -48.61 -18.30
CA CYS A 3 23.29 -47.88 -17.14
C CYS A 3 22.23 -48.03 -16.05
N ASN A 4 22.57 -48.66 -14.94
CA ASN A 4 21.76 -48.60 -13.73
C ASN A 4 21.76 -47.11 -13.26
N LEU A 5 20.62 -46.46 -13.38
CA LEU A 5 20.41 -45.10 -12.85
C LEU A 5 20.17 -45.20 -11.35
N HIS A 6 20.96 -44.51 -10.57
CA HIS A 6 20.74 -44.34 -9.13
C HIS A 6 20.28 -42.88 -8.88
N GLN A 7 19.19 -42.74 -8.16
CA GLN A 7 18.72 -41.39 -7.75
C GLN A 7 19.63 -40.88 -6.64
N ASP A 8 20.11 -39.63 -6.77
CA ASP A 8 20.88 -38.99 -5.74
C ASP A 8 19.99 -38.72 -4.51
N ASP A 9 20.53 -38.97 -3.31
CA ASP A 9 19.82 -38.76 -2.05
C ASP A 9 19.73 -37.29 -1.66
N ASP A 10 20.56 -36.42 -2.24
CA ASP A 10 20.55 -34.97 -2.01
C ASP A 10 19.48 -34.29 -2.83
N VAL A 11 19.06 -33.09 -2.35
CA VAL A 11 18.16 -32.19 -3.06
C VAL A 11 18.95 -31.04 -3.66
N LEU A 12 18.41 -30.46 -4.74
CA LEU A 12 19.01 -29.25 -5.34
C LEU A 12 18.92 -28.05 -4.39
N ASP A 13 19.89 -27.16 -4.52
CA ASP A 13 19.95 -25.93 -3.73
C ASP A 13 18.68 -25.06 -3.90
N THR A 14 18.29 -24.38 -2.83
CA THR A 14 17.15 -23.45 -2.82
C THR A 14 17.23 -22.42 -3.94
N TRP A 15 18.42 -21.92 -4.26
CA TRP A 15 18.61 -20.96 -5.34
C TRP A 15 18.35 -21.54 -6.73
N PHE A 16 18.47 -22.85 -6.92
CA PHE A 16 18.08 -23.50 -8.17
C PHE A 16 16.57 -23.39 -8.38
N SER A 17 15.76 -23.80 -7.40
CA SER A 17 14.30 -23.71 -7.48
C SER A 17 13.83 -22.26 -7.61
N SER A 18 14.46 -21.33 -6.86
CA SER A 18 14.15 -19.90 -6.92
C SER A 18 14.45 -19.29 -8.30
N ALA A 19 15.45 -19.80 -9.01
CA ALA A 19 15.79 -19.34 -10.35
C ALA A 19 14.75 -19.73 -11.43
N LEU A 20 13.94 -20.74 -11.16
CA LEU A 20 12.89 -21.22 -12.05
C LEU A 20 11.54 -20.53 -11.83
N TRP A 21 11.43 -19.69 -10.80
CA TRP A 21 10.17 -19.10 -10.33
C TRP A 21 9.32 -18.49 -11.44
N THR A 22 9.92 -17.69 -12.33
CA THR A 22 9.20 -16.87 -13.31
C THR A 22 8.39 -17.66 -14.33
N PHE A 23 8.72 -18.93 -14.59
CA PHE A 23 8.04 -19.73 -15.59
C PHE A 23 7.46 -21.04 -15.04
N VAL A 24 8.08 -21.66 -14.04
CA VAL A 24 7.57 -22.93 -13.47
C VAL A 24 6.25 -22.68 -12.72
N THR A 25 6.14 -21.59 -11.97
CA THR A 25 4.90 -21.21 -11.29
C THR A 25 3.75 -20.86 -12.24
N GLN A 26 4.06 -20.62 -13.50
CA GLN A 26 3.08 -20.37 -14.58
C GLN A 26 2.74 -21.64 -15.36
N GLY A 27 3.05 -22.80 -14.81
CA GLY A 27 2.73 -24.08 -15.41
C GLY A 27 3.63 -24.47 -16.59
N TRP A 28 4.91 -24.02 -16.58
CA TRP A 28 5.89 -24.47 -17.59
C TRP A 28 5.94 -25.99 -17.65
N SER A 29 6.09 -26.51 -18.87
CA SER A 29 5.93 -27.87 -19.36
C SER A 29 4.48 -28.37 -19.47
N SER A 30 3.48 -27.75 -18.84
CA SER A 30 2.08 -27.98 -19.15
C SER A 30 1.58 -26.96 -20.17
N HIS A 31 0.67 -27.34 -21.04
CA HIS A 31 0.10 -26.42 -22.05
C HIS A 31 -1.05 -25.57 -21.48
N SER A 32 -0.94 -25.08 -20.25
CA SER A 32 -2.00 -24.34 -19.54
C SER A 32 -2.38 -22.98 -20.14
N GLY A 33 -1.56 -22.42 -21.03
CA GLY A 33 -1.75 -21.07 -21.58
C GLY A 33 -1.43 -19.92 -20.60
N GLU A 34 -1.24 -20.21 -19.31
CA GLU A 34 -0.94 -19.18 -18.29
C GLU A 34 0.44 -18.56 -18.51
N LEU A 35 1.41 -19.40 -18.91
CA LEU A 35 2.75 -18.91 -19.25
C LEU A 35 2.71 -17.85 -20.35
N GLN A 36 1.89 -18.03 -21.39
CA GLN A 36 1.77 -17.04 -22.49
C GLN A 36 1.11 -15.74 -22.01
N LYS A 37 0.23 -15.82 -21.02
CA LYS A 37 -0.52 -14.67 -20.50
C LYS A 37 0.30 -13.84 -19.51
N TYR A 38 1.05 -14.48 -18.60
CA TYR A 38 1.67 -13.83 -17.45
C TYR A 38 3.19 -13.71 -17.54
N HIS A 39 3.83 -14.36 -18.49
CA HIS A 39 5.26 -14.26 -18.74
C HIS A 39 5.53 -13.42 -20.02
N PRO A 40 6.50 -12.49 -20.02
CA PRO A 40 7.36 -12.09 -18.92
C PRO A 40 6.62 -11.34 -17.81
N THR A 41 7.08 -11.53 -16.58
CA THR A 41 6.56 -10.82 -15.40
C THR A 41 6.67 -9.30 -15.59
N SER A 42 5.64 -8.54 -15.23
CA SER A 42 5.63 -7.08 -15.43
C SER A 42 6.68 -6.36 -14.57
N VAL A 43 6.76 -6.71 -13.28
CA VAL A 43 7.71 -6.12 -12.33
C VAL A 43 8.21 -7.19 -11.37
N LEU A 44 9.53 -7.30 -11.21
CA LEU A 44 10.17 -8.04 -10.14
C LEU A 44 10.56 -7.06 -9.03
N VAL A 45 10.18 -7.34 -7.79
CA VAL A 45 10.56 -6.57 -6.62
C VAL A 45 11.60 -7.37 -5.82
N THR A 46 12.75 -6.76 -5.52
CA THR A 46 13.86 -7.45 -4.85
C THR A 46 14.70 -6.52 -3.98
N GLY A 47 15.40 -7.06 -3.00
CA GLY A 47 16.49 -6.38 -2.33
C GLY A 47 17.77 -6.37 -3.19
N PHE A 48 18.65 -5.40 -2.96
CA PHE A 48 19.92 -5.31 -3.69
C PHE A 48 20.87 -6.46 -3.35
N ASP A 49 20.76 -7.03 -2.16
CA ASP A 49 21.63 -8.08 -1.63
C ASP A 49 21.46 -9.43 -2.35
N ILE A 50 20.33 -9.66 -3.03
CA ILE A 50 20.07 -10.90 -3.76
C ILE A 50 20.00 -10.71 -5.28
N ILE A 51 20.50 -9.60 -5.83
CA ILE A 51 20.54 -9.37 -7.28
C ILE A 51 21.33 -10.50 -7.97
N PHE A 52 22.52 -10.84 -7.48
CA PHE A 52 23.33 -11.90 -8.07
C PHE A 52 22.79 -13.30 -7.74
N PHE A 53 22.30 -13.50 -6.52
CA PHE A 53 21.85 -14.82 -6.08
C PHE A 53 20.50 -15.21 -6.68
N TRP A 54 19.63 -14.25 -6.96
CA TRP A 54 18.29 -14.51 -7.43
C TRP A 54 18.03 -13.94 -8.83
N VAL A 55 18.18 -12.64 -9.03
CA VAL A 55 17.80 -11.97 -10.28
C VAL A 55 18.65 -12.46 -11.45
N ALA A 56 19.98 -12.48 -11.30
CA ALA A 56 20.87 -12.95 -12.36
C ALA A 56 20.62 -14.43 -12.70
N ARG A 57 20.39 -15.26 -11.70
CA ARG A 57 20.08 -16.70 -11.91
C ARG A 57 18.75 -16.88 -12.63
N MET A 58 17.70 -16.11 -12.31
CA MET A 58 16.43 -16.15 -13.05
C MET A 58 16.63 -15.78 -14.52
N ILE A 59 17.43 -14.74 -14.81
CA ILE A 59 17.74 -14.34 -16.19
C ILE A 59 18.45 -15.45 -16.94
N MET A 60 19.48 -16.05 -16.33
CA MET A 60 20.26 -17.12 -16.93
C MET A 60 19.42 -18.37 -17.21
N MET A 61 18.66 -18.84 -16.20
CA MET A 61 17.86 -20.06 -16.31
C MET A 61 16.70 -19.87 -17.28
N THR A 62 15.98 -18.75 -17.21
CA THR A 62 14.89 -18.46 -18.15
C THR A 62 15.41 -18.39 -19.59
N ASN A 63 16.51 -17.68 -19.82
CA ASN A 63 17.08 -17.58 -21.14
C ASN A 63 17.53 -18.95 -21.68
N HIS A 64 18.15 -19.78 -20.85
CA HIS A 64 18.63 -21.10 -21.27
C HIS A 64 17.47 -22.06 -21.55
N ILE A 65 16.51 -22.17 -20.63
CA ILE A 65 15.43 -23.17 -20.69
C ILE A 65 14.39 -22.80 -21.75
N LEU A 66 14.02 -21.51 -21.84
CA LEU A 66 13.01 -21.05 -22.78
C LEU A 66 13.61 -20.55 -24.12
N LYS A 67 14.87 -20.83 -24.37
CA LYS A 67 15.61 -20.39 -25.58
C LYS A 67 14.91 -20.70 -26.89
N ASN A 68 14.28 -21.85 -27.00
CA ASN A 68 13.60 -22.33 -28.21
C ASN A 68 12.09 -22.14 -28.17
N SER A 69 11.57 -21.43 -27.15
CA SER A 69 10.16 -21.16 -27.02
C SER A 69 9.74 -19.96 -27.88
N GLN A 70 8.42 -19.73 -27.99
CA GLN A 70 7.88 -18.60 -28.76
C GLN A 70 8.53 -17.25 -28.38
N ALA A 71 8.50 -16.30 -29.30
CA ALA A 71 9.17 -15.00 -29.17
C ALA A 71 8.93 -14.33 -27.78
N ASN A 72 10.03 -13.88 -27.16
CA ASN A 72 10.10 -13.16 -25.88
C ASN A 72 9.85 -13.96 -24.58
N LEU A 73 9.64 -15.27 -24.61
CA LEU A 73 9.54 -16.06 -23.37
C LEU A 73 10.91 -16.22 -22.67
N ASN A 74 12.00 -15.96 -23.34
CA ASN A 74 13.35 -16.02 -22.77
C ASN A 74 13.69 -14.82 -21.85
N ILE A 75 12.83 -13.81 -21.77
CA ILE A 75 12.99 -12.65 -20.88
C ILE A 75 12.11 -12.86 -19.63
N PRO A 76 12.68 -12.98 -18.41
CA PRO A 76 11.89 -13.33 -17.23
C PRO A 76 10.97 -12.21 -16.74
N PHE A 77 11.38 -10.95 -16.84
CA PHE A 77 10.63 -9.79 -16.36
C PHE A 77 10.99 -8.51 -17.11
N LYS A 78 10.04 -7.58 -17.20
CA LYS A 78 10.18 -6.32 -17.95
C LYS A 78 10.89 -5.23 -17.16
N LYS A 79 10.63 -5.16 -15.83
CA LYS A 79 11.19 -4.17 -14.92
C LYS A 79 11.67 -4.85 -13.65
N VAL A 80 12.72 -4.31 -13.05
CA VAL A 80 13.20 -4.72 -11.72
C VAL A 80 13.15 -3.52 -10.79
N TYR A 81 12.37 -3.63 -9.72
CA TYR A 81 12.35 -2.64 -8.67
C TYR A 81 13.23 -3.11 -7.51
N VAL A 82 14.29 -2.37 -7.23
CA VAL A 82 15.23 -2.70 -6.16
C VAL A 82 14.91 -1.81 -4.96
N HIS A 83 14.41 -2.44 -3.88
CA HIS A 83 14.09 -1.73 -2.63
C HIS A 83 15.27 -1.70 -1.67
N GLY A 84 15.27 -0.72 -0.75
CA GLY A 84 16.19 -0.67 0.38
C GLY A 84 15.84 -1.67 1.48
N LEU A 85 16.79 -1.94 2.36
CA LEU A 85 16.57 -2.76 3.54
C LEU A 85 16.13 -1.89 4.72
N ILE A 86 15.29 -2.46 5.59
CA ILE A 86 14.88 -1.78 6.83
C ILE A 86 15.98 -1.96 7.88
N ARG A 87 16.42 -0.83 8.42
CA ARG A 87 17.39 -0.74 9.51
C ARG A 87 16.72 -0.23 10.78
N ASP A 88 17.36 -0.45 11.92
CA ASP A 88 16.89 0.13 13.19
C ASP A 88 17.05 1.66 13.20
N GLU A 89 16.54 2.33 14.24
CA GLU A 89 16.63 3.78 14.42
C GLU A 89 18.08 4.33 14.39
N SER A 90 19.07 3.48 14.70
CA SER A 90 20.49 3.82 14.65
C SER A 90 21.13 3.52 13.29
N GLY A 91 20.36 3.09 12.29
CA GLY A 91 20.86 2.73 10.97
C GLY A 91 21.56 1.37 10.92
N GLN A 92 21.44 0.53 11.94
CA GLN A 92 22.06 -0.80 11.98
C GLN A 92 21.14 -1.85 11.35
N LYS A 93 21.76 -2.85 10.70
CA LYS A 93 21.01 -3.99 10.15
C LYS A 93 20.29 -4.72 11.28
N MET A 94 18.99 -4.97 11.10
CA MET A 94 18.21 -5.74 12.04
C MET A 94 18.61 -7.23 11.96
N SER A 95 18.92 -7.82 13.11
CA SER A 95 19.22 -9.25 13.22
C SER A 95 18.83 -9.79 14.59
N LYS A 96 18.51 -11.09 14.64
CA LYS A 96 18.25 -11.78 15.91
C LYS A 96 19.45 -11.71 16.84
N ALA A 97 20.67 -11.80 16.31
CA ALA A 97 21.90 -11.69 17.10
C ALA A 97 22.06 -10.34 17.79
N ASN A 98 21.64 -9.26 17.14
CA ASN A 98 21.70 -7.90 17.70
C ASN A 98 20.51 -7.58 18.63
N GLY A 99 19.49 -8.44 18.68
CA GLY A 99 18.26 -8.22 19.46
C GLY A 99 17.49 -6.92 19.10
N ASN A 100 17.69 -6.42 17.87
CA ASN A 100 17.09 -5.17 17.40
C ASN A 100 15.98 -5.39 16.35
N VAL A 101 15.54 -6.63 16.17
CA VAL A 101 14.45 -6.96 15.24
C VAL A 101 13.14 -6.39 15.76
N LEU A 102 12.40 -5.73 14.88
CA LEU A 102 11.02 -5.31 15.08
C LEU A 102 10.12 -6.25 14.25
N ASP A 103 9.27 -6.99 14.95
CA ASP A 103 8.28 -7.83 14.27
C ASP A 103 7.12 -6.97 13.78
N PRO A 104 6.73 -7.04 12.51
CA PRO A 104 5.56 -6.33 12.00
C PRO A 104 4.28 -6.58 12.80
N LEU A 105 4.07 -7.81 13.29
CA LEU A 105 2.89 -8.14 14.10
C LEU A 105 2.87 -7.39 15.44
N ASP A 106 4.04 -7.21 16.07
CA ASP A 106 4.13 -6.45 17.32
C ASP A 106 3.79 -4.97 17.11
N MET A 107 4.02 -4.44 15.90
CA MET A 107 3.65 -3.07 15.55
C MET A 107 2.16 -2.94 15.18
N ILE A 108 1.59 -3.97 14.58
CA ILE A 108 0.17 -4.01 14.19
C ILE A 108 -0.71 -4.17 15.42
N ASP A 109 -0.46 -5.21 16.22
CA ASP A 109 -1.34 -5.64 17.32
C ASP A 109 -0.94 -5.06 18.67
N GLY A 110 0.28 -4.51 18.75
CA GLY A 110 0.89 -4.07 19.99
C GLY A 110 1.52 -5.24 20.78
N ILE A 111 2.42 -4.91 21.68
CA ILE A 111 3.08 -5.89 22.56
C ILE A 111 3.47 -5.23 23.89
N SER A 112 3.28 -5.96 25.02
CA SER A 112 3.73 -5.49 26.31
C SER A 112 5.26 -5.46 26.42
N LEU A 113 5.79 -4.61 27.30
CA LEU A 113 7.23 -4.50 27.50
C LEU A 113 7.88 -5.85 27.87
N ASP A 114 7.30 -6.58 28.81
CA ASP A 114 7.87 -7.84 29.29
C ASP A 114 7.88 -8.91 28.21
N THR A 115 6.82 -8.98 27.42
CA THR A 115 6.73 -9.91 26.28
C THR A 115 7.75 -9.53 25.20
N LEU A 116 7.90 -8.23 24.89
CA LEU A 116 8.88 -7.74 23.91
C LEU A 116 10.31 -8.05 24.35
N VAL A 117 10.64 -7.82 25.62
CA VAL A 117 11.95 -8.16 26.17
C VAL A 117 12.20 -9.66 26.05
N SER A 118 11.25 -10.48 26.51
CA SER A 118 11.35 -11.96 26.43
C SER A 118 11.54 -12.43 24.98
N LYS A 119 10.81 -11.85 24.03
CA LYS A 119 10.91 -12.18 22.60
C LYS A 119 12.29 -11.85 22.03
N ARG A 120 12.88 -10.70 22.42
CA ARG A 120 14.17 -10.23 21.91
C ARG A 120 15.38 -10.97 22.49
N ILE A 121 15.27 -11.51 23.72
CA ILE A 121 16.34 -12.29 24.36
C ILE A 121 16.23 -13.79 24.12
N LYS A 122 15.11 -14.27 23.56
CA LYS A 122 14.88 -15.69 23.27
C LYS A 122 15.76 -16.14 22.10
N ASN A 123 16.45 -17.28 22.28
CA ASN A 123 17.26 -17.91 21.24
C ASN A 123 18.38 -16.99 20.66
N LEU A 124 19.02 -16.23 21.50
CA LEU A 124 20.20 -15.46 21.12
C LEU A 124 21.35 -16.38 20.75
N MET A 125 22.06 -16.09 19.66
CA MET A 125 23.29 -16.77 19.30
C MET A 125 24.42 -16.53 20.34
N GLN A 126 24.33 -15.44 21.08
CA GLN A 126 25.28 -15.04 22.11
C GLN A 126 24.52 -14.67 23.40
N PRO A 127 24.23 -15.64 24.29
CA PRO A 127 23.43 -15.43 25.50
C PRO A 127 24.00 -14.37 26.46
N GLN A 128 25.31 -14.12 26.45
CA GLN A 128 25.96 -13.10 27.29
C GLN A 128 25.48 -11.67 27.04
N TYR A 129 24.83 -11.41 25.92
CA TYR A 129 24.25 -10.08 25.60
C TYR A 129 22.78 -9.91 26.03
N ALA A 130 22.17 -10.93 26.63
CA ALA A 130 20.75 -10.90 26.99
C ALA A 130 20.41 -9.70 27.89
N ASP A 131 21.19 -9.45 28.96
CA ASP A 131 20.95 -8.34 29.89
C ASP A 131 21.09 -6.97 29.22
N LYS A 132 22.09 -6.84 28.34
CA LYS A 132 22.30 -5.61 27.57
C LYS A 132 21.18 -5.32 26.62
N ILE A 133 20.67 -6.36 25.92
CA ILE A 133 19.54 -6.27 25.01
C ILE A 133 18.27 -5.95 25.78
N ALA A 134 18.03 -6.59 26.92
CA ALA A 134 16.88 -6.32 27.78
C ALA A 134 16.87 -4.88 28.28
N ALA A 135 17.99 -4.37 28.78
CA ALA A 135 18.14 -2.98 29.24
C ALA A 135 17.91 -1.96 28.12
N ARG A 136 18.47 -2.21 26.92
CA ARG A 136 18.25 -1.38 25.73
C ARG A 136 16.77 -1.37 25.31
N THR A 137 16.12 -2.54 25.33
CA THR A 137 14.71 -2.67 24.97
C THR A 137 13.80 -1.91 25.93
N ARG A 138 14.04 -2.02 27.26
CA ARG A 138 13.28 -1.25 28.26
C ARG A 138 13.47 0.26 28.11
N LYS A 139 14.67 0.71 27.75
CA LYS A 139 14.94 2.13 27.49
C LYS A 139 14.21 2.62 26.22
N GLN A 140 14.23 1.83 25.16
CA GLN A 140 13.64 2.20 23.87
C GLN A 140 12.10 2.14 23.88
N PHE A 141 11.52 1.17 24.59
CA PHE A 141 10.09 0.92 24.64
C PHE A 141 9.57 0.80 26.09
N PRO A 142 9.61 1.88 26.88
CA PRO A 142 9.30 1.81 28.32
C PRO A 142 7.89 1.31 28.63
N ASN A 143 6.96 1.45 27.70
CA ASN A 143 5.57 1.01 27.82
C ASN A 143 5.19 -0.10 26.83
N GLY A 144 6.21 -0.81 26.24
CA GLY A 144 5.96 -1.70 25.12
C GLY A 144 5.64 -0.95 23.82
N ILE A 145 4.99 -1.63 22.88
CA ILE A 145 4.54 -1.05 21.61
C ILE A 145 3.02 -1.05 21.61
N LYS A 146 2.42 0.13 21.39
CA LYS A 146 0.96 0.25 21.23
C LYS A 146 0.52 -0.29 19.87
N PRO A 147 -0.73 -0.81 19.74
CA PRO A 147 -1.24 -1.23 18.43
C PRO A 147 -1.39 -0.03 17.49
N HIS A 148 -0.86 -0.17 16.27
CA HIS A 148 -0.94 0.86 15.24
C HIS A 148 -1.86 0.47 14.07
N GLY A 149 -2.09 -0.83 13.89
CA GLY A 149 -2.89 -1.37 12.80
C GLY A 149 -2.10 -1.55 11.50
N THR A 150 -2.60 -2.43 10.66
CA THR A 150 -1.93 -2.84 9.41
C THR A 150 -1.80 -1.69 8.42
N ASP A 151 -2.83 -0.88 8.26
CA ASP A 151 -2.84 0.23 7.31
C ASP A 151 -1.79 1.28 7.64
N ALA A 152 -1.65 1.65 8.92
CA ALA A 152 -0.62 2.59 9.35
C ALA A 152 0.80 2.07 9.05
N LEU A 153 1.04 0.77 9.29
CA LEU A 153 2.33 0.14 8.98
C LEU A 153 2.60 0.14 7.47
N ARG A 154 1.63 -0.26 6.65
CA ARG A 154 1.75 -0.27 5.19
C ARG A 154 2.05 1.12 4.64
N PHE A 155 1.30 2.13 5.10
CA PHE A 155 1.51 3.51 4.67
C PHE A 155 2.89 4.03 5.09
N THR A 156 3.34 3.70 6.32
CA THR A 156 4.67 4.06 6.80
C THR A 156 5.76 3.47 5.92
N LEU A 157 5.67 2.19 5.57
CA LEU A 157 6.64 1.53 4.70
C LEU A 157 6.69 2.18 3.32
N CYS A 158 5.54 2.45 2.70
CA CYS A 158 5.48 3.14 1.42
C CYS A 158 6.06 4.56 1.49
N ALA A 159 5.75 5.31 2.56
CA ALA A 159 6.22 6.68 2.73
C ALA A 159 7.73 6.80 3.03
N LEU A 160 8.32 5.75 3.60
CA LEU A 160 9.76 5.69 3.87
C LEU A 160 10.57 5.10 2.70
N THR A 161 9.90 4.44 1.76
CA THR A 161 10.55 3.74 0.65
C THR A 161 11.00 4.74 -0.41
N SER A 162 12.31 4.92 -0.54
CA SER A 162 12.93 5.63 -1.66
C SER A 162 13.78 4.68 -2.50
N THR A 163 14.00 4.99 -3.77
CA THR A 163 14.78 4.15 -4.67
C THR A 163 16.21 3.95 -4.17
N GLY A 164 16.60 2.68 -3.94
CA GLY A 164 17.99 2.28 -3.69
C GLY A 164 18.59 2.69 -2.34
N ARG A 165 17.81 3.21 -1.40
CA ARG A 165 18.30 3.60 -0.07
C ARG A 165 17.70 2.74 1.02
N ASP A 166 18.53 2.39 2.00
CA ASP A 166 18.07 1.73 3.22
C ASP A 166 17.11 2.64 4.01
N ILE A 167 16.13 2.02 4.64
CA ILE A 167 15.08 2.69 5.41
C ILE A 167 15.46 2.64 6.88
N ASN A 168 15.76 3.77 7.50
CA ASN A 168 15.88 3.85 8.95
C ASN A 168 14.48 3.90 9.56
N TRP A 169 14.18 2.91 10.38
CA TRP A 169 12.86 2.81 11.02
C TRP A 169 12.61 3.94 12.01
N ASP A 170 11.42 4.54 11.94
CA ASP A 170 10.99 5.61 12.83
C ASP A 170 9.58 5.34 13.38
N MET A 171 9.51 5.03 14.69
CA MET A 171 8.25 4.77 15.38
C MET A 171 7.33 5.99 15.44
N LYS A 172 7.87 7.21 15.45
CA LYS A 172 7.05 8.43 15.46
C LYS A 172 6.30 8.62 14.15
N ARG A 173 6.91 8.24 13.03
CA ARG A 173 6.21 8.24 11.73
C ARG A 173 5.08 7.23 11.70
N LEU A 174 5.29 6.04 12.24
CA LEU A 174 4.23 5.03 12.35
C LEU A 174 3.02 5.57 13.15
N GLU A 175 3.27 6.22 14.28
CA GLU A 175 2.23 6.86 15.08
C GLU A 175 1.54 8.01 14.31
N GLY A 176 2.30 8.81 13.58
CA GLY A 176 1.77 9.87 12.72
C GLY A 176 0.82 9.32 11.65
N TYR A 177 1.17 8.24 10.99
CA TYR A 177 0.29 7.63 9.98
C TYR A 177 -0.90 6.87 10.58
N ARG A 178 -0.80 6.35 11.81
CA ARG A 178 -1.99 5.91 12.55
C ARG A 178 -2.98 7.06 12.76
N ASN A 179 -2.47 8.24 13.14
CA ASN A 179 -3.31 9.44 13.30
C ASN A 179 -3.92 9.87 11.96
N PHE A 180 -3.21 9.70 10.85
CA PHE A 180 -3.75 9.91 9.50
C PHE A 180 -4.94 8.98 9.20
N CYS A 181 -4.81 7.69 9.49
CA CYS A 181 -5.92 6.74 9.35
C CYS A 181 -7.12 7.16 10.21
N ASN A 182 -6.90 7.57 11.45
CA ASN A 182 -7.96 8.05 12.33
C ASN A 182 -8.63 9.32 11.78
N LYS A 183 -7.85 10.25 11.20
CA LYS A 183 -8.39 11.46 10.58
C LYS A 183 -9.26 11.13 9.36
N LEU A 184 -8.80 10.24 8.49
CA LEU A 184 -9.57 9.77 7.34
C LEU A 184 -10.90 9.11 7.79
N TRP A 185 -10.85 8.23 8.80
CA TRP A 185 -12.03 7.61 9.37
C TRP A 185 -13.06 8.63 9.89
N ASN A 186 -12.61 9.58 10.70
CA ASN A 186 -13.49 10.60 11.27
C ASN A 186 -14.07 11.52 10.19
N ALA A 187 -13.27 11.91 9.20
CA ALA A 187 -13.73 12.68 8.05
C ALA A 187 -14.80 11.93 7.25
N SER A 188 -14.56 10.64 6.97
CA SER A 188 -15.52 9.79 6.25
C SER A 188 -16.81 9.62 7.02
N ARG A 189 -16.74 9.38 8.33
CA ARG A 189 -17.90 9.28 9.20
C ARG A 189 -18.72 10.56 9.17
N PHE A 190 -18.07 11.73 9.27
CA PHE A 190 -18.75 13.03 9.17
C PHE A 190 -19.49 13.16 7.84
N VAL A 191 -18.83 12.84 6.71
CA VAL A 191 -19.45 12.94 5.38
C VAL A 191 -20.65 12.01 5.25
N LEU A 192 -20.52 10.75 5.65
CA LEU A 192 -21.59 9.76 5.56
C LEU A 192 -22.81 10.17 6.38
N MET A 193 -22.60 10.59 7.64
CA MET A 193 -23.70 11.09 8.49
C MET A 193 -24.37 12.34 7.94
N THR A 194 -23.59 13.25 7.33
CA THR A 194 -24.14 14.49 6.75
C THR A 194 -24.95 14.25 5.48
N CYS A 195 -24.66 13.13 4.77
CA CYS A 195 -25.24 12.81 3.48
C CYS A 195 -26.16 11.57 3.53
N GLU A 196 -26.78 11.27 4.67
CA GLU A 196 -27.70 10.14 4.83
C GLU A 196 -28.98 10.24 3.98
N GLU A 197 -29.45 11.47 3.69
CA GLU A 197 -30.60 11.68 2.85
C GLU A 197 -30.36 11.29 1.39
N PRO A 198 -31.37 10.71 0.69
CA PRO A 198 -31.24 10.35 -0.71
C PRO A 198 -30.84 11.57 -1.56
N ILE A 199 -29.70 11.47 -2.21
CA ILE A 199 -29.20 12.50 -3.12
C ILE A 199 -29.57 12.09 -4.53
N THR A 200 -30.15 13.01 -5.32
CA THR A 200 -30.41 12.83 -6.75
C THR A 200 -29.25 13.45 -7.55
N PRO A 201 -28.29 12.61 -8.04
CA PRO A 201 -27.07 13.09 -8.71
C PRO A 201 -27.31 13.81 -10.03
N ASP A 202 -28.48 13.57 -10.67
CA ASP A 202 -28.76 13.95 -12.06
C ASP A 202 -29.43 15.32 -12.22
N LYS A 203 -29.64 16.06 -11.14
CA LYS A 203 -30.17 17.43 -11.23
C LYS A 203 -29.05 18.45 -11.42
N PRO A 204 -29.24 19.50 -12.25
CA PRO A 204 -28.29 20.58 -12.33
C PRO A 204 -28.22 21.30 -10.96
N HIS A 205 -27.04 21.34 -10.41
CA HIS A 205 -26.77 21.94 -9.10
C HIS A 205 -25.87 23.17 -9.26
N LYS A 206 -26.09 24.15 -8.40
CA LYS A 206 -25.23 25.33 -8.34
C LYS A 206 -23.95 24.99 -7.58
N VAL A 207 -22.88 24.73 -8.32
CA VAL A 207 -21.56 24.37 -7.74
C VAL A 207 -20.95 25.61 -7.07
N SER A 208 -20.58 25.47 -5.80
CA SER A 208 -19.93 26.54 -5.02
C SER A 208 -18.46 26.73 -5.40
N THR A 209 -17.87 27.85 -5.03
CA THR A 209 -16.42 28.08 -5.23
C THR A 209 -15.55 27.07 -4.47
N PRO A 210 -15.83 26.70 -3.21
CA PRO A 210 -15.12 25.63 -2.52
C PRO A 210 -15.23 24.28 -3.22
N ASP A 211 -16.39 23.94 -3.78
CA ASP A 211 -16.57 22.67 -4.52
C ASP A 211 -15.70 22.61 -5.78
N LYS A 212 -15.62 23.73 -6.54
CA LYS A 212 -14.73 23.84 -7.71
C LYS A 212 -13.26 23.76 -7.33
N TRP A 213 -12.90 24.39 -6.22
CA TRP A 213 -11.53 24.38 -5.72
C TRP A 213 -11.08 22.98 -5.35
N ILE A 214 -11.87 22.24 -4.54
CA ILE A 214 -11.49 20.89 -4.13
C ILE A 214 -11.44 19.91 -5.31
N GLU A 215 -12.29 20.07 -6.32
CA GLU A 215 -12.23 19.29 -7.55
C GLU A 215 -10.91 19.52 -8.30
N SER A 216 -10.46 20.76 -8.39
CA SER A 216 -9.18 21.11 -9.03
C SER A 216 -8.00 20.54 -8.24
N ALA A 217 -8.02 20.65 -6.91
CA ALA A 217 -7.01 20.11 -6.01
C ALA A 217 -6.94 18.57 -6.09
N LEU A 218 -8.10 17.91 -6.13
CA LEU A 218 -8.20 16.47 -6.32
C LEU A 218 -7.59 16.00 -7.65
N LYS A 219 -7.88 16.69 -8.75
CA LYS A 219 -7.27 16.38 -10.07
C LYS A 219 -5.75 16.49 -10.04
N LYS A 220 -5.22 17.50 -9.35
CA LYS A 220 -3.78 17.65 -9.15
C LYS A 220 -3.23 16.46 -8.34
N ALA A 221 -3.83 16.12 -7.22
CA ALA A 221 -3.41 14.98 -6.38
C ALA A 221 -3.45 13.65 -7.15
N ILE A 222 -4.51 13.39 -7.94
CA ILE A 222 -4.61 12.20 -8.79
C ILE A 222 -3.42 12.12 -9.77
N ASN A 223 -3.08 13.22 -10.44
CA ASN A 223 -1.97 13.24 -11.39
C ASN A 223 -0.62 13.00 -10.68
N GLU A 224 -0.40 13.64 -9.53
CA GLU A 224 0.84 13.48 -8.76
C GLU A 224 1.01 12.03 -8.27
N VAL A 225 -0.06 11.44 -7.73
CA VAL A 225 -0.03 10.04 -7.27
C VAL A 225 0.21 9.09 -8.43
N ASN A 226 -0.51 9.22 -9.55
CA ASN A 226 -0.34 8.34 -10.70
C ASN A 226 1.08 8.44 -11.29
N ASN A 227 1.58 9.67 -11.50
CA ASN A 227 2.95 9.88 -11.99
C ASN A 227 4.00 9.28 -11.04
N ALA A 228 3.79 9.39 -9.75
CA ALA A 228 4.69 8.82 -8.75
C ALA A 228 4.66 7.28 -8.79
N LEU A 229 3.48 6.66 -8.89
CA LEU A 229 3.32 5.21 -9.00
C LEU A 229 3.95 4.65 -10.27
N ASP A 230 3.76 5.31 -11.42
CA ASP A 230 4.37 4.91 -12.70
C ASP A 230 5.90 4.90 -12.66
N ASN A 231 6.47 5.75 -11.80
CA ASN A 231 7.92 5.87 -11.58
C ASN A 231 8.40 5.13 -10.32
N PHE A 232 7.56 4.31 -9.68
CA PHE A 232 7.87 3.58 -8.43
C PHE A 232 8.31 4.49 -7.27
N ARG A 233 7.85 5.75 -7.25
CA ARG A 233 8.10 6.71 -6.18
C ARG A 233 6.95 6.66 -5.16
N PHE A 234 6.89 5.57 -4.40
CA PHE A 234 5.85 5.37 -3.36
C PHE A 234 5.89 6.45 -2.28
N ASP A 235 7.08 6.97 -1.97
CA ASP A 235 7.29 8.11 -1.07
C ASP A 235 6.54 9.36 -1.55
N ILE A 236 6.67 9.70 -2.83
CA ILE A 236 5.99 10.86 -3.42
C ILE A 236 4.47 10.61 -3.51
N ALA A 237 4.07 9.40 -3.90
CA ALA A 237 2.65 9.05 -4.01
C ALA A 237 1.93 9.17 -2.66
N THR A 238 2.51 8.64 -1.60
CA THR A 238 1.94 8.72 -0.24
C THR A 238 1.97 10.14 0.30
N GLN A 239 2.99 10.94 0.01
CA GLN A 239 3.06 12.34 0.42
C GLN A 239 1.96 13.17 -0.27
N ALA A 240 1.79 13.04 -1.59
CA ALA A 240 0.75 13.73 -2.33
C ALA A 240 -0.67 13.37 -1.82
N LEU A 241 -0.90 12.08 -1.55
CA LEU A 241 -2.15 11.62 -0.95
C LEU A 241 -2.37 12.19 0.44
N TYR A 242 -1.34 12.17 1.29
CA TYR A 242 -1.39 12.70 2.64
C TYR A 242 -1.71 14.20 2.64
N ASP A 243 -1.00 14.98 1.86
CA ASP A 243 -1.16 16.44 1.79
C ASP A 243 -2.56 16.83 1.30
N PHE A 244 -3.06 16.15 0.26
CA PHE A 244 -4.41 16.39 -0.21
C PHE A 244 -5.47 16.02 0.84
N VAL A 245 -5.39 14.82 1.42
CA VAL A 245 -6.42 14.37 2.38
C VAL A 245 -6.35 15.16 3.68
N TRP A 246 -5.16 15.35 4.24
CA TRP A 246 -5.02 16.01 5.54
C TRP A 246 -5.27 17.52 5.44
N ASN A 247 -4.50 18.20 4.58
CA ASN A 247 -4.50 19.66 4.56
C ASN A 247 -5.67 20.22 3.74
N GLU A 248 -5.87 19.72 2.50
CA GLU A 248 -6.85 20.34 1.60
C GLU A 248 -8.28 19.84 1.88
N TYR A 249 -8.47 18.51 1.94
CA TYR A 249 -9.80 17.95 2.15
C TYR A 249 -10.29 18.13 3.59
N CYS A 250 -9.52 17.64 4.59
CA CYS A 250 -9.98 17.64 5.97
C CYS A 250 -9.89 19.01 6.63
N ASP A 251 -8.78 19.74 6.51
CA ASP A 251 -8.57 20.99 7.25
C ASP A 251 -9.29 22.18 6.61
N TRP A 252 -9.45 22.21 5.29
CA TRP A 252 -10.08 23.31 4.60
C TRP A 252 -11.46 22.97 4.03
N TYR A 253 -11.54 21.97 3.15
CA TYR A 253 -12.78 21.74 2.43
C TYR A 253 -13.94 21.33 3.32
N LEU A 254 -13.71 20.41 4.27
CA LEU A 254 -14.76 20.00 5.20
C LEU A 254 -15.27 21.17 6.04
N GLU A 255 -14.40 22.08 6.47
CA GLU A 255 -14.83 23.22 7.27
C GLU A 255 -15.64 24.22 6.43
N MET A 256 -15.23 24.49 5.18
CA MET A 256 -16.02 25.31 4.26
C MET A 256 -17.36 24.67 3.90
N ALA A 257 -17.38 23.35 3.71
CA ALA A 257 -18.60 22.59 3.39
C ALA A 257 -19.62 22.65 4.54
N LYS A 258 -19.18 22.64 5.80
CA LYS A 258 -20.08 22.78 6.95
C LYS A 258 -20.92 24.04 6.87
N ILE A 259 -20.34 25.16 6.44
CA ILE A 259 -21.05 26.44 6.30
C ILE A 259 -22.17 26.30 5.26
N ALA A 260 -21.84 25.74 4.09
CA ALA A 260 -22.80 25.54 2.99
C ALA A 260 -23.95 24.57 3.39
N ILE A 261 -23.62 23.52 4.16
CA ILE A 261 -24.60 22.53 4.62
C ILE A 261 -25.55 23.09 5.66
N LEU A 262 -25.08 23.98 6.55
CA LEU A 262 -25.87 24.60 7.59
C LEU A 262 -26.79 25.71 7.05
N ASP A 263 -26.48 26.28 5.89
CA ASP A 263 -27.31 27.33 5.26
C ASP A 263 -28.60 26.71 4.66
N LYS A 264 -29.69 26.81 5.43
CA LYS A 264 -31.01 26.34 5.00
C LYS A 264 -31.61 27.13 3.84
N LYS A 265 -31.15 28.35 3.57
CA LYS A 265 -31.71 29.24 2.53
C LYS A 265 -31.24 28.86 1.12
N GLN A 266 -30.09 28.23 1.01
CA GLN A 266 -29.47 27.87 -0.28
C GLN A 266 -29.54 26.35 -0.54
N LYS A 267 -30.73 25.82 -0.74
CA LYS A 267 -30.97 24.37 -0.91
C LYS A 267 -30.12 23.76 -2.03
N GLU A 268 -30.03 24.43 -3.19
CA GLU A 268 -29.27 23.95 -4.36
C GLU A 268 -27.76 23.86 -4.07
N VAL A 269 -27.18 24.85 -3.41
CA VAL A 269 -25.77 24.83 -3.01
C VAL A 269 -25.50 23.72 -1.99
N ARG A 270 -26.40 23.55 -1.02
CA ARG A 270 -26.29 22.49 -0.02
C ARG A 270 -26.28 21.11 -0.65
N GLU A 271 -27.20 20.83 -1.58
CA GLU A 271 -27.27 19.55 -2.29
C GLU A 271 -26.02 19.33 -3.15
N SER A 272 -25.55 20.36 -3.85
CA SER A 272 -24.31 20.30 -4.63
C SER A 272 -23.10 19.97 -3.74
N THR A 273 -22.96 20.63 -2.60
CA THR A 273 -21.86 20.39 -1.66
C THR A 273 -21.90 18.98 -1.08
N LYS A 274 -23.10 18.44 -0.74
CA LYS A 274 -23.23 17.03 -0.32
C LYS A 274 -22.74 16.05 -1.40
N ILE A 275 -23.11 16.30 -2.67
CA ILE A 275 -22.65 15.49 -3.80
C ILE A 275 -21.12 15.58 -3.95
N SER A 276 -20.56 16.78 -3.88
CA SER A 276 -19.11 16.99 -3.98
C SER A 276 -18.35 16.30 -2.84
N LEU A 277 -18.85 16.36 -1.62
CA LEU A 277 -18.27 15.65 -0.47
C LEU A 277 -18.20 14.14 -0.71
N LEU A 278 -19.30 13.53 -1.13
CA LEU A 278 -19.37 12.09 -1.37
C LEU A 278 -18.51 11.65 -2.56
N LYS A 279 -18.56 12.40 -3.67
CA LYS A 279 -17.73 12.11 -4.85
C LYS A 279 -16.24 12.23 -4.55
N THR A 280 -15.85 13.28 -3.85
CA THR A 280 -14.45 13.48 -3.45
C THR A 280 -13.99 12.35 -2.51
N LEU A 281 -14.80 11.98 -1.53
CA LEU A 281 -14.50 10.86 -0.63
C LEU A 281 -14.37 9.55 -1.40
N GLU A 282 -15.28 9.26 -2.32
CA GLU A 282 -15.24 8.06 -3.17
C GLU A 282 -13.89 7.91 -3.89
N ILE A 283 -13.41 9.01 -4.48
CA ILE A 283 -12.14 9.02 -5.20
C ILE A 283 -10.96 8.91 -4.24
N ILE A 284 -10.99 9.59 -3.09
CA ILE A 284 -9.97 9.45 -2.05
C ILE A 284 -9.83 7.99 -1.65
N LEU A 285 -10.94 7.28 -1.44
CA LEU A 285 -10.92 5.87 -1.06
C LEU A 285 -10.24 5.01 -2.13
N ARG A 286 -10.59 5.18 -3.41
CA ARG A 286 -9.94 4.43 -4.50
C ARG A 286 -8.46 4.79 -4.64
N LEU A 287 -8.11 6.07 -4.50
CA LEU A 287 -6.73 6.53 -4.60
C LEU A 287 -5.86 6.01 -3.46
N ALA A 288 -6.42 5.92 -2.25
CA ALA A 288 -5.76 5.46 -1.05
C ALA A 288 -5.69 3.94 -0.91
N HIS A 289 -6.60 3.20 -1.58
CA HIS A 289 -6.78 1.76 -1.36
C HIS A 289 -5.50 0.91 -1.52
N PRO A 290 -4.60 1.12 -2.48
CA PRO A 290 -3.36 0.35 -2.56
C PRO A 290 -2.46 0.49 -1.33
N PHE A 291 -2.53 1.61 -0.62
CA PHE A 291 -1.74 1.89 0.58
C PHE A 291 -2.46 1.50 1.87
N LEU A 292 -3.78 1.73 1.94
CA LEU A 292 -4.66 1.61 3.10
C LEU A 292 -5.86 0.70 2.81
N PRO A 293 -5.63 -0.60 2.48
CA PRO A 293 -6.69 -1.45 1.93
C PRO A 293 -7.84 -1.72 2.92
N PHE A 294 -7.57 -1.83 4.22
CA PHE A 294 -8.59 -2.23 5.19
C PHE A 294 -9.54 -1.09 5.54
N ILE A 295 -9.02 0.08 5.90
CA ILE A 295 -9.86 1.21 6.26
C ILE A 295 -10.67 1.72 5.06
N THR A 296 -10.09 1.73 3.87
CA THR A 296 -10.79 2.19 2.68
C THR A 296 -11.89 1.24 2.25
N GLU A 297 -11.69 -0.07 2.36
CA GLU A 297 -12.74 -1.06 2.10
C GLU A 297 -13.88 -0.94 3.12
N GLU A 298 -13.57 -0.81 4.41
CA GLU A 298 -14.57 -0.65 5.47
C GLU A 298 -15.45 0.60 5.23
N ILE A 299 -14.83 1.73 4.90
CA ILE A 299 -15.57 2.96 4.57
C ILE A 299 -16.39 2.77 3.29
N TRP A 300 -15.80 2.13 2.27
CA TRP A 300 -16.46 1.86 0.99
C TRP A 300 -17.76 1.07 1.14
N GLN A 301 -17.75 0.02 1.98
CA GLN A 301 -18.94 -0.80 2.22
C GLN A 301 -20.09 -0.02 2.87
N ASN A 302 -19.80 1.11 3.51
CA ASN A 302 -20.77 1.98 4.14
C ASN A 302 -21.18 3.18 3.26
N MET A 303 -20.63 3.32 2.06
CA MET A 303 -21.00 4.41 1.14
C MET A 303 -22.34 4.14 0.43
N PRO A 304 -23.10 5.22 0.10
CA PRO A 304 -24.33 5.09 -0.68
C PRO A 304 -24.10 4.43 -2.05
N SER A 305 -24.91 3.45 -2.40
CA SER A 305 -24.81 2.70 -3.67
C SER A 305 -24.94 3.58 -4.93
N THR A 306 -25.64 4.71 -4.81
CA THR A 306 -25.80 5.72 -5.88
C THR A 306 -24.47 6.37 -6.27
N ILE A 307 -23.54 6.49 -5.34
CA ILE A 307 -22.21 7.07 -5.57
C ILE A 307 -21.23 6.02 -6.08
N GLN A 308 -21.36 4.79 -5.59
CA GLN A 308 -20.48 3.69 -6.01
C GLN A 308 -20.68 3.24 -7.48
N ASN A 309 -21.68 3.78 -8.18
CA ASN A 309 -22.10 3.32 -9.53
C ASN A 309 -22.32 1.81 -9.62
N ASN A 310 -22.77 1.20 -8.52
CA ASN A 310 -23.04 -0.24 -8.45
C ASN A 310 -24.52 -0.52 -8.72
N LYS A 311 -24.83 -0.90 -9.94
CA LYS A 311 -26.16 -1.42 -10.29
C LYS A 311 -26.38 -2.88 -9.82
N LEU A 312 -25.33 -3.58 -9.43
CA LEU A 312 -25.32 -5.00 -9.06
C LEU A 312 -24.38 -5.24 -7.90
N ASN A 313 -24.93 -5.58 -6.75
CA ASN A 313 -24.29 -6.12 -5.53
C ASN A 313 -23.06 -5.38 -4.98
N LYS A 314 -22.93 -5.34 -3.65
CA LYS A 314 -21.79 -4.80 -2.87
C LYS A 314 -20.46 -5.36 -3.38
N ASN A 315 -19.93 -4.80 -4.44
CA ASN A 315 -18.60 -5.16 -4.93
C ASN A 315 -17.54 -4.43 -4.12
N THR A 316 -16.47 -5.14 -3.82
CA THR A 316 -15.29 -4.57 -3.17
C THR A 316 -14.71 -3.40 -3.99
N ILE A 317 -14.14 -2.43 -3.30
CA ILE A 317 -13.39 -1.32 -3.92
C ILE A 317 -12.23 -1.83 -4.80
N MET A 318 -11.68 -3.02 -4.51
CA MET A 318 -10.60 -3.64 -5.29
C MET A 318 -10.94 -3.85 -6.76
N LEU A 319 -12.22 -3.99 -7.10
CA LEU A 319 -12.69 -4.20 -8.48
C LEU A 319 -12.99 -2.90 -9.22
N LYS A 320 -12.80 -1.75 -8.58
CA LYS A 320 -12.99 -0.44 -9.21
C LYS A 320 -11.73 0.01 -9.95
N SER A 321 -11.94 0.73 -11.05
CA SER A 321 -10.84 1.35 -11.77
C SER A 321 -10.07 2.31 -10.88
N TYR A 322 -8.75 2.33 -10.99
CA TYR A 322 -7.95 3.31 -10.28
C TYR A 322 -8.22 4.73 -10.83
N PRO A 323 -8.30 5.77 -10.00
CA PRO A 323 -8.70 7.11 -10.45
C PRO A 323 -7.73 7.69 -11.47
N THR A 324 -8.30 8.27 -12.53
CA THR A 324 -7.56 9.04 -13.53
C THR A 324 -8.12 10.46 -13.62
N SER A 325 -7.28 11.43 -13.94
CA SER A 325 -7.70 12.83 -14.05
C SER A 325 -8.73 13.11 -15.17
N GLY A 326 -8.84 12.20 -16.13
CA GLY A 326 -9.79 12.28 -17.25
C GLY A 326 -11.21 11.80 -16.92
N GLU A 327 -11.41 11.05 -15.84
CA GLU A 327 -12.73 10.55 -15.42
C GLU A 327 -13.67 11.64 -14.93
N HIS A 328 -13.13 12.80 -14.56
CA HIS A 328 -13.88 13.96 -14.07
C HIS A 328 -14.15 14.99 -15.17
N LYS A 329 -14.80 14.56 -16.26
CA LYS A 329 -15.57 15.52 -17.07
C LYS A 329 -16.81 15.83 -16.24
N THR A 330 -16.77 16.93 -15.52
CA THR A 330 -17.95 17.55 -14.94
C THR A 330 -19.02 17.63 -16.04
N CYS A 331 -20.19 17.06 -15.77
CA CYS A 331 -21.41 17.51 -16.42
C CYS A 331 -21.66 18.96 -15.97
N VAL A 332 -20.89 19.89 -16.53
CA VAL A 332 -21.14 21.33 -16.47
C VAL A 332 -21.23 21.77 -17.93
N THR A 333 -22.41 21.64 -18.49
CA THR A 333 -22.92 22.52 -19.52
C THR A 333 -23.78 23.56 -18.84
#